data_900b5b200707a8f08ac30e723aff8e04
#
_entry.id   900b5b200707a8f08ac30e723aff8e04
#
_cell.length_a   1.000
_cell.length_b   1.000
_cell.length_c   1.000
_cell.angle_alpha   90.00
_cell.angle_beta   90.00
_cell.angle_gamma   90.00
#
_symmetry.space_group_name_H-M   'P 1'
#
loop_
_entity.id
_entity.type
_entity.pdbx_description
1 polymer ?
#
loop_
_entity_poly.entity_id
_entity_poly.type
_entity_poly.pdbx_seq_one_letter_code
_entity_poly.pdbx_strand_id
1 'polypeptide(L)'
;VAATPHDRPDHDGRGEPDDPTFLNGTEQRRVLDGLAALVEGHYVFPDAGRAHATHLRAFPATDRVVAANRFARRLTRHLRERDRHFTVTWGEPERLELVASRPDVGPAMAVERHGEVGVLRVTRFDDLDDPASAALARRSLAGLAGARGVLVDVRDNDGGWPSMVEYLLAPFTGPTPVHVVTFRSTGHPDLVAWTRPDPDAPRLDDVPVVVLVNRGTASAAESLAYTLRTLSRATVVGGTTVGAANPVELFADRSGFHVYVPTGAPIDPRTGTNWDQVGIVPDVACDDADALDVALRALASTEAT
;
A
#
# COMPACT_ATOMS: atom_id res chain seq x y z
N VAL A 1 13.02 -25.44 57.18
CA VAL A 1 11.56 -25.34 57.02
C VAL A 1 11.34 -24.45 55.79
N ALA A 2 10.94 -25.07 54.68
CA ALA A 2 10.69 -24.43 53.40
C ALA A 2 9.35 -23.70 53.41
N ALA A 3 9.33 -22.48 52.91
CA ALA A 3 8.10 -21.74 52.61
C ALA A 3 7.83 -21.84 51.13
N THR A 4 6.64 -22.30 50.76
CA THR A 4 6.07 -22.42 49.43
C THR A 4 5.77 -21.04 48.84
N PRO A 5 5.91 -20.84 47.49
CA PRO A 5 5.54 -19.59 46.84
C PRO A 5 4.02 -19.50 46.68
N HIS A 6 3.45 -18.42 47.19
CA HIS A 6 2.06 -18.06 47.03
C HIS A 6 1.76 -17.58 45.60
N ASP A 7 0.69 -18.13 45.08
CA ASP A 7 -0.07 -17.68 43.89
C ASP A 7 -0.19 -16.17 43.82
N ARG A 8 0.30 -15.59 42.73
CA ARG A 8 -0.16 -14.29 42.26
C ARG A 8 -1.29 -14.53 41.28
N PRO A 9 -2.46 -13.92 41.45
CA PRO A 9 -3.47 -13.94 40.42
C PRO A 9 -2.96 -13.11 39.23
N ASP A 10 -2.92 -13.73 38.04
CA ASP A 10 -2.79 -13.07 36.77
C ASP A 10 -3.93 -12.07 36.61
N HIS A 11 -3.67 -10.80 36.84
CA HIS A 11 -4.50 -9.72 36.34
C HIS A 11 -4.25 -9.59 34.84
N ASP A 12 -4.99 -10.37 34.05
CA ASP A 12 -5.23 -10.14 32.64
C ASP A 12 -6.00 -8.81 32.52
N GLY A 13 -5.24 -7.73 32.27
CA GLY A 13 -5.75 -6.35 32.17
C GLY A 13 -6.54 -6.10 30.88
N ARG A 14 -7.46 -7.00 30.53
CA ARG A 14 -8.54 -6.70 29.59
C ARG A 14 -9.59 -5.94 30.37
N GLY A 15 -9.58 -4.59 30.21
CA GLY A 15 -10.65 -3.74 30.69
C GLY A 15 -11.99 -4.33 30.23
N GLU A 16 -12.93 -4.43 31.16
CA GLU A 16 -14.32 -4.73 30.82
C GLU A 16 -14.78 -3.78 29.71
N PRO A 17 -15.52 -4.28 28.70
CA PRO A 17 -16.04 -3.40 27.66
C PRO A 17 -16.95 -2.37 28.34
N ASP A 18 -16.61 -1.08 28.17
CA ASP A 18 -17.49 0.03 28.55
C ASP A 18 -18.93 -0.29 28.14
N ASP A 19 -19.86 0.06 29.03
CA ASP A 19 -21.31 -0.20 28.91
C ASP A 19 -21.75 0.21 27.46
N PRO A 20 -22.31 -0.68 26.64
CA PRO A 20 -22.46 -0.44 25.23
C PRO A 20 -23.38 0.76 24.98
N THR A 21 -22.86 1.81 24.33
CA THR A 21 -23.70 2.91 23.86
C THR A 21 -24.68 2.42 22.80
N PHE A 22 -25.97 2.73 22.99
CA PHE A 22 -27.03 2.30 22.10
C PHE A 22 -27.60 3.51 21.33
N LEU A 23 -27.92 3.31 20.05
CA LEU A 23 -28.46 4.32 19.16
C LEU A 23 -29.91 4.00 18.80
N ASN A 24 -30.81 4.95 19.04
CA ASN A 24 -32.17 4.93 18.47
C ASN A 24 -32.18 5.36 16.99
N GLY A 25 -33.32 5.30 16.31
CA GLY A 25 -33.40 5.61 14.89
C GLY A 25 -33.02 7.05 14.52
N THR A 26 -33.25 8.03 15.39
CA THR A 26 -32.86 9.42 15.19
C THR A 26 -31.34 9.59 15.31
N GLU A 27 -30.73 8.95 16.27
CA GLU A 27 -29.28 8.95 16.44
C GLU A 27 -28.58 8.22 15.29
N GLN A 28 -29.11 7.08 14.82
CA GLN A 28 -28.60 6.40 13.62
C GLN A 28 -28.59 7.34 12.40
N ARG A 29 -29.68 8.07 12.16
CA ARG A 29 -29.74 9.04 11.05
C ARG A 29 -28.70 10.15 11.20
N ARG A 30 -28.54 10.70 12.41
CA ARG A 30 -27.52 11.74 12.67
C ARG A 30 -26.10 11.23 12.39
N VAL A 31 -25.77 10.00 12.79
CA VAL A 31 -24.50 9.37 12.47
C VAL A 31 -24.32 9.21 10.96
N LEU A 32 -25.34 8.71 10.26
CA LEU A 32 -25.30 8.56 8.79
C LEU A 32 -25.03 9.89 8.08
N ASP A 33 -25.72 10.96 8.49
CA ASP A 33 -25.54 12.29 7.89
C ASP A 33 -24.16 12.86 8.20
N GLY A 34 -23.66 12.69 9.44
CA GLY A 34 -22.33 13.15 9.85
C GLY A 34 -21.21 12.45 9.09
N LEU A 35 -21.24 11.12 9.04
CA LEU A 35 -20.25 10.34 8.29
C LEU A 35 -20.33 10.58 6.78
N ALA A 36 -21.55 10.73 6.22
CA ALA A 36 -21.73 11.03 4.81
C ALA A 36 -21.14 12.41 4.44
N ALA A 37 -21.27 13.41 5.31
CA ALA A 37 -20.64 14.71 5.10
C ALA A 37 -19.10 14.63 5.12
N LEU A 38 -18.52 13.82 6.01
CA LEU A 38 -17.08 13.57 6.05
C LEU A 38 -16.60 12.87 4.76
N VAL A 39 -17.28 11.83 4.33
CA VAL A 39 -16.96 11.11 3.09
C VAL A 39 -17.04 12.06 1.88
N GLU A 40 -18.12 12.83 1.76
CA GLU A 40 -18.33 13.77 0.66
C GLU A 40 -17.26 14.88 0.62
N GLY A 41 -16.86 15.39 1.80
CA GLY A 41 -15.89 16.48 1.91
C GLY A 41 -14.43 16.09 1.77
N HIS A 42 -14.09 14.82 2.03
CA HIS A 42 -12.69 14.40 2.12
C HIS A 42 -12.26 13.34 1.10
N TYR A 43 -13.19 12.71 0.40
CA TYR A 43 -12.83 11.70 -0.60
C TYR A 43 -12.07 12.34 -1.76
N VAL A 44 -10.94 11.72 -2.15
CA VAL A 44 -9.99 12.27 -3.16
C VAL A 44 -10.62 12.58 -4.51
N PHE A 45 -11.66 11.83 -4.92
CA PHE A 45 -12.43 12.09 -6.15
C PHE A 45 -13.82 12.63 -5.77
N PRO A 46 -14.09 13.94 -5.93
CA PRO A 46 -15.32 14.56 -5.40
C PRO A 46 -16.61 13.92 -5.90
N ASP A 47 -16.67 13.49 -7.18
CA ASP A 47 -17.86 12.85 -7.74
C ASP A 47 -18.12 11.48 -7.09
N ALA A 48 -17.05 10.68 -6.88
CA ALA A 48 -17.15 9.42 -6.17
C ALA A 48 -17.51 9.65 -4.69
N GLY A 49 -16.93 10.66 -4.05
CA GLY A 49 -17.26 11.05 -2.68
C GLY A 49 -18.75 11.34 -2.50
N ARG A 50 -19.34 12.12 -3.41
CA ARG A 50 -20.80 12.37 -3.43
C ARG A 50 -21.63 11.09 -3.62
N ALA A 51 -21.18 10.21 -4.50
CA ALA A 51 -21.84 8.93 -4.73
C ALA A 51 -21.78 8.01 -3.50
N HIS A 52 -20.63 7.94 -2.81
CA HIS A 52 -20.47 7.19 -1.57
C HIS A 52 -21.28 7.78 -0.42
N ALA A 53 -21.31 9.11 -0.28
CA ALA A 53 -22.13 9.79 0.71
C ALA A 53 -23.64 9.52 0.49
N THR A 54 -24.10 9.56 -0.75
CA THR A 54 -25.47 9.22 -1.11
C THR A 54 -25.78 7.76 -0.76
N HIS A 55 -24.87 6.83 -1.07
CA HIS A 55 -25.00 5.42 -0.72
C HIS A 55 -25.10 5.22 0.80
N LEU A 56 -24.28 5.95 1.57
CA LEU A 56 -24.29 5.87 3.04
C LEU A 56 -25.60 6.42 3.63
N ARG A 57 -26.11 7.55 3.11
CA ARG A 57 -27.42 8.12 3.54
C ARG A 57 -28.59 7.19 3.23
N ALA A 58 -28.48 6.36 2.20
CA ALA A 58 -29.49 5.35 1.84
C ALA A 58 -29.50 4.14 2.78
N PHE A 59 -28.51 4.00 3.67
CA PHE A 59 -28.49 2.90 4.63
C PHE A 59 -29.72 2.96 5.56
N PRO A 60 -30.47 1.85 5.76
CA PRO A 60 -31.71 1.88 6.51
C PRO A 60 -31.46 2.11 8.01
N ALA A 61 -31.80 3.30 8.49
CA ALA A 61 -31.99 3.54 9.91
C ALA A 61 -33.30 2.85 10.37
N THR A 62 -33.26 2.18 11.51
CA THR A 62 -34.41 1.44 12.06
C THR A 62 -34.83 2.02 13.38
N ASP A 63 -36.10 1.86 13.76
CA ASP A 63 -36.59 2.28 15.08
C ASP A 63 -36.07 1.36 16.22
N ARG A 64 -35.41 0.27 15.86
CA ARG A 64 -34.75 -0.62 16.82
C ARG A 64 -33.45 0.00 17.31
N VAL A 65 -33.26 -0.08 18.61
CA VAL A 65 -32.00 0.33 19.27
C VAL A 65 -30.89 -0.63 18.88
N VAL A 66 -29.74 -0.09 18.49
CA VAL A 66 -28.57 -0.84 18.03
C VAL A 66 -27.32 -0.38 18.79
N ALA A 67 -26.50 -1.30 19.27
CA ALA A 67 -25.22 -0.96 19.86
C ALA A 67 -24.30 -0.28 18.86
N ALA A 68 -23.63 0.82 19.26
CA ALA A 68 -22.83 1.68 18.38
C ALA A 68 -21.73 0.91 17.62
N ASN A 69 -20.99 0.01 18.30
CA ASN A 69 -19.96 -0.82 17.68
C ASN A 69 -20.54 -1.78 16.61
N ARG A 70 -21.75 -2.31 16.84
CA ARG A 70 -22.45 -3.15 15.84
C ARG A 70 -22.91 -2.32 14.65
N PHE A 71 -23.34 -1.08 14.88
CA PHE A 71 -23.74 -0.16 13.84
C PHE A 71 -22.53 0.20 12.95
N ALA A 72 -21.40 0.55 13.56
CA ALA A 72 -20.15 0.83 12.85
C ALA A 72 -19.73 -0.33 11.91
N ARG A 73 -19.75 -1.58 12.42
CA ARG A 73 -19.44 -2.76 11.57
C ARG A 73 -20.42 -2.94 10.39
N ARG A 74 -21.68 -2.61 10.58
CA ARG A 74 -22.68 -2.67 9.48
C ARG A 74 -22.43 -1.60 8.44
N LEU A 75 -22.07 -0.38 8.86
CA LEU A 75 -21.73 0.72 7.96
C LEU A 75 -20.43 0.42 7.18
N THR A 76 -19.42 -0.14 7.83
CA THR A 76 -18.20 -0.63 7.16
C THR A 76 -18.53 -1.58 6.04
N ARG A 77 -19.37 -2.60 6.31
CA ARG A 77 -19.75 -3.59 5.29
C ARG A 77 -20.48 -2.93 4.12
N HIS A 78 -21.41 -2.03 4.41
CA HIS A 78 -22.20 -1.33 3.41
C HIS A 78 -21.32 -0.43 2.51
N LEU A 79 -20.41 0.34 3.08
CA LEU A 79 -19.49 1.18 2.32
C LEU A 79 -18.52 0.34 1.49
N ARG A 80 -18.04 -0.81 2.02
CA ARG A 80 -17.13 -1.72 1.31
C ARG A 80 -17.73 -2.44 0.10
N GLU A 81 -19.04 -2.38 -0.08
CA GLU A 81 -19.68 -2.80 -1.34
C GLU A 81 -19.24 -1.95 -2.53
N ARG A 82 -18.74 -0.72 -2.27
CA ARG A 82 -18.30 0.22 -3.30
C ARG A 82 -16.80 0.52 -3.25
N ASP A 83 -16.23 0.57 -2.06
CA ASP A 83 -14.81 0.87 -1.87
C ASP A 83 -14.28 0.18 -0.61
N ARG A 84 -13.28 -0.70 -0.79
CA ARG A 84 -12.71 -1.53 0.29
C ARG A 84 -11.93 -0.74 1.34
N HIS A 85 -11.54 0.50 1.06
CA HIS A 85 -10.79 1.35 1.99
C HIS A 85 -11.62 1.80 3.18
N PHE A 86 -12.93 1.94 3.01
CA PHE A 86 -13.78 2.42 4.09
C PHE A 86 -13.77 1.47 5.30
N THR A 87 -13.53 2.06 6.44
CA THR A 87 -13.71 1.41 7.75
C THR A 87 -14.38 2.42 8.67
N VAL A 88 -15.48 2.03 9.30
CA VAL A 88 -16.18 2.82 10.31
C VAL A 88 -15.94 2.16 11.66
N THR A 89 -15.51 2.95 12.64
CA THR A 89 -15.31 2.53 14.03
C THR A 89 -16.09 3.43 14.97
N TRP A 90 -16.24 3.01 16.23
CA TRP A 90 -16.84 3.79 17.30
C TRP A 90 -15.99 3.69 18.57
N GLY A 91 -15.88 4.78 19.34
CA GLY A 91 -15.02 4.89 20.50
C GLY A 91 -13.59 5.29 20.15
N GLU A 92 -12.63 4.95 21.01
CA GLU A 92 -11.20 5.19 20.72
C GLU A 92 -10.82 4.50 19.42
N PRO A 93 -10.36 5.25 18.41
CA PRO A 93 -9.96 4.64 17.15
C PRO A 93 -8.70 3.81 17.35
N GLU A 94 -8.74 2.52 17.02
CA GLU A 94 -7.50 1.81 16.73
C GLU A 94 -6.82 2.55 15.59
N ARG A 95 -5.66 3.15 15.85
CA ARG A 95 -4.82 3.66 14.77
C ARG A 95 -4.47 2.46 13.90
N LEU A 96 -4.92 2.48 12.65
CA LEU A 96 -4.29 1.64 11.65
C LEU A 96 -2.84 2.13 11.61
N GLU A 97 -1.94 1.40 12.25
CA GLU A 97 -0.51 1.62 12.08
C GLU A 97 -0.24 1.35 10.60
N LEU A 98 -0.13 2.42 9.82
CA LEU A 98 0.40 2.35 8.48
C LEU A 98 1.80 1.79 8.62
N VAL A 99 1.91 0.49 8.36
CA VAL A 99 3.18 -0.26 8.26
C VAL A 99 4.18 0.17 9.32
N ALA A 100 3.92 -0.21 10.57
CA ALA A 100 4.98 -0.25 11.56
C ALA A 100 6.07 -1.17 11.00
N SER A 101 7.29 -0.64 10.92
CA SER A 101 8.48 -1.40 10.57
C SER A 101 8.41 -2.77 11.22
N ARG A 102 8.27 -3.84 10.42
CA ARG A 102 8.35 -5.20 10.94
C ARG A 102 9.81 -5.42 11.37
N PRO A 103 10.14 -5.40 12.65
CA PRO A 103 11.54 -5.39 13.11
C PRO A 103 12.33 -6.65 12.77
N ASP A 104 11.65 -7.72 12.30
CA ASP A 104 12.24 -9.05 12.13
C ASP A 104 12.40 -9.53 10.67
N VAL A 105 12.26 -8.68 9.67
CA VAL A 105 12.23 -9.09 8.25
C VAL A 105 13.60 -8.98 7.56
N GLY A 106 14.70 -8.94 8.28
CA GLY A 106 16.03 -8.83 7.67
C GLY A 106 16.30 -7.47 7.01
N PRO A 107 17.34 -7.33 6.18
CA PRO A 107 17.64 -6.07 5.50
C PRO A 107 16.55 -5.71 4.50
N ALA A 108 16.26 -4.39 4.38
CA ALA A 108 15.27 -3.87 3.43
C ALA A 108 15.57 -4.25 1.98
N MET A 109 16.86 -4.42 1.67
CA MET A 109 17.33 -4.77 0.33
C MET A 109 18.46 -5.76 0.43
N ALA A 110 18.50 -6.70 -0.53
CA ALA A 110 19.60 -7.64 -0.74
C ALA A 110 19.83 -7.84 -2.24
N VAL A 111 21.07 -8.11 -2.62
CA VAL A 111 21.44 -8.42 -4.02
C VAL A 111 22.11 -9.76 -4.08
N GLU A 112 21.66 -10.56 -5.02
CA GLU A 112 22.24 -11.87 -5.35
C GLU A 112 22.55 -11.94 -6.86
N ARG A 113 23.36 -12.92 -7.26
CA ARG A 113 23.70 -13.18 -8.66
C ARG A 113 23.29 -14.59 -9.07
N HIS A 114 22.57 -14.68 -10.17
CA HIS A 114 22.27 -15.93 -10.87
C HIS A 114 22.92 -15.88 -12.27
N GLY A 115 24.22 -16.24 -12.34
CA GLY A 115 25.01 -16.04 -13.55
C GLY A 115 25.16 -14.56 -13.90
N GLU A 116 24.71 -14.17 -15.08
CA GLU A 116 24.73 -12.76 -15.55
C GLU A 116 23.52 -11.94 -15.08
N VAL A 117 22.53 -12.57 -14.42
CA VAL A 117 21.33 -11.89 -13.88
C VAL A 117 21.60 -11.37 -12.48
N GLY A 118 21.35 -10.08 -12.26
CA GLY A 118 21.30 -9.48 -10.92
C GLY A 118 19.90 -9.59 -10.33
N VAL A 119 19.78 -10.11 -9.11
CA VAL A 119 18.50 -10.19 -8.38
C VAL A 119 18.53 -9.17 -7.25
N LEU A 120 17.68 -8.15 -7.35
CA LEU A 120 17.44 -7.17 -6.29
C LEU A 120 16.17 -7.55 -5.55
N ARG A 121 16.31 -8.08 -4.34
CA ARG A 121 15.19 -8.28 -3.43
C ARG A 121 14.95 -7.04 -2.60
N VAL A 122 13.72 -6.54 -2.62
CA VAL A 122 13.27 -5.38 -1.80
C VAL A 122 12.13 -5.86 -0.92
N THR A 123 12.34 -5.89 0.39
CA THR A 123 11.34 -6.35 1.35
C THR A 123 10.48 -5.22 1.94
N ARG A 124 10.97 -3.98 1.87
CA ARG A 124 10.26 -2.74 2.25
C ARG A 124 10.98 -1.53 1.64
N PHE A 125 10.28 -0.42 1.57
CA PHE A 125 10.83 0.86 1.11
C PHE A 125 11.02 1.78 2.33
N ASP A 126 12.22 1.79 2.90
CA ASP A 126 12.59 2.68 4.00
C ASP A 126 12.76 4.12 3.50
N ASP A 127 12.78 5.10 4.41
CA ASP A 127 12.94 6.49 4.04
C ASP A 127 14.31 6.76 3.40
N LEU A 128 14.31 7.37 2.22
CA LEU A 128 15.55 7.73 1.51
C LEU A 128 16.32 8.85 2.25
N ASP A 129 15.64 9.67 3.03
CA ASP A 129 16.27 10.74 3.82
C ASP A 129 17.01 10.19 5.06
N ASP A 130 16.77 8.91 5.43
CA ASP A 130 17.61 8.22 6.40
C ASP A 130 18.96 7.81 5.78
N PRO A 131 20.11 8.27 6.31
CA PRO A 131 21.43 7.98 5.73
C PRO A 131 21.77 6.49 5.62
N ALA A 132 21.30 5.66 6.55
CA ALA A 132 21.56 4.22 6.53
C ALA A 132 20.78 3.53 5.40
N SER A 133 19.52 3.91 5.23
CA SER A 133 18.64 3.44 4.16
C SER A 133 19.16 3.88 2.79
N ALA A 134 19.57 5.15 2.63
CA ALA A 134 20.19 5.65 1.41
C ALA A 134 21.48 4.90 1.06
N ALA A 135 22.35 4.65 2.07
CA ALA A 135 23.58 3.91 1.86
C ALA A 135 23.32 2.44 1.48
N LEU A 136 22.29 1.81 2.06
CA LEU A 136 21.88 0.46 1.68
C LEU A 136 21.40 0.42 0.22
N ALA A 137 20.54 1.36 -0.18
CA ALA A 137 20.04 1.45 -1.55
C ALA A 137 21.17 1.63 -2.57
N ARG A 138 22.11 2.55 -2.32
CA ARG A 138 23.29 2.74 -3.19
C ARG A 138 24.12 1.48 -3.31
N ARG A 139 24.45 0.79 -2.19
CA ARG A 139 25.21 -0.46 -2.23
C ARG A 139 24.47 -1.55 -3.00
N SER A 140 23.16 -1.65 -2.80
CA SER A 140 22.33 -2.63 -3.50
C SER A 140 22.32 -2.39 -5.02
N LEU A 141 22.12 -1.13 -5.44
CA LEU A 141 22.19 -0.79 -6.86
C LEU A 141 23.59 -1.01 -7.43
N ALA A 142 24.66 -0.65 -6.73
CA ALA A 142 26.03 -0.91 -7.16
C ALA A 142 26.31 -2.41 -7.36
N GLY A 143 25.68 -3.28 -6.57
CA GLY A 143 25.74 -4.74 -6.73
C GLY A 143 25.14 -5.27 -8.03
N LEU A 144 24.35 -4.46 -8.74
CA LEU A 144 23.79 -4.80 -10.05
C LEU A 144 24.70 -4.41 -11.23
N ALA A 145 25.81 -3.71 -10.97
CA ALA A 145 26.72 -3.28 -12.03
C ALA A 145 27.19 -4.46 -12.88
N GLY A 146 27.12 -4.31 -14.22
CA GLY A 146 27.51 -5.35 -15.18
C GLY A 146 26.54 -6.53 -15.30
N ALA A 147 25.34 -6.46 -14.70
CA ALA A 147 24.28 -7.42 -14.97
C ALA A 147 23.80 -7.29 -16.42
N ARG A 148 23.52 -8.40 -17.08
CA ARG A 148 22.91 -8.45 -18.41
C ARG A 148 21.39 -8.55 -18.35
N GLY A 149 20.83 -8.95 -17.20
CA GLY A 149 19.42 -8.94 -16.89
C GLY A 149 19.22 -8.61 -15.42
N VAL A 150 18.12 -7.94 -15.07
CA VAL A 150 17.78 -7.63 -13.68
C VAL A 150 16.41 -8.18 -13.31
N LEU A 151 16.37 -8.86 -12.19
CA LEU A 151 15.14 -9.28 -11.55
C LEU A 151 14.95 -8.45 -10.28
N VAL A 152 13.85 -7.74 -10.20
CA VAL A 152 13.45 -7.00 -9.00
C VAL A 152 12.36 -7.80 -8.28
N ASP A 153 12.69 -8.37 -7.10
CA ASP A 153 11.75 -9.17 -6.31
C ASP A 153 11.12 -8.30 -5.21
N VAL A 154 9.84 -7.98 -5.39
CA VAL A 154 9.02 -7.23 -4.43
C VAL A 154 7.88 -8.09 -3.86
N ARG A 155 8.02 -9.40 -3.89
CA ARG A 155 7.05 -10.30 -3.26
C ARG A 155 7.03 -10.09 -1.75
N ASP A 156 5.84 -10.15 -1.15
CA ASP A 156 5.59 -9.94 0.28
C ASP A 156 6.07 -8.56 0.82
N ASN A 157 6.26 -7.59 -0.08
CA ASN A 157 6.59 -6.22 0.26
C ASN A 157 5.30 -5.40 0.33
N ASP A 158 4.93 -4.97 1.52
CA ASP A 158 3.72 -4.18 1.79
C ASP A 158 3.88 -2.66 1.54
N GLY A 159 5.04 -2.23 1.03
CA GLY A 159 5.26 -0.86 0.59
C GLY A 159 6.28 -0.07 1.41
N GLY A 160 5.99 1.20 1.64
CA GLY A 160 6.81 2.15 2.37
C GLY A 160 6.92 3.51 1.69
N TRP A 161 8.10 4.13 1.75
CA TRP A 161 8.32 5.50 1.33
C TRP A 161 8.42 5.68 -0.20
N PRO A 162 7.64 6.59 -0.79
CA PRO A 162 7.70 6.89 -2.23
C PRO A 162 9.06 7.38 -2.71
N SER A 163 9.80 8.13 -1.86
CA SER A 163 11.13 8.64 -2.17
C SER A 163 12.13 7.53 -2.55
N MET A 164 12.02 6.38 -1.90
CA MET A 164 12.84 5.20 -2.22
C MET A 164 12.43 4.58 -3.56
N VAL A 165 11.14 4.55 -3.88
CA VAL A 165 10.65 4.09 -5.20
C VAL A 165 11.22 4.97 -6.31
N GLU A 166 11.14 6.29 -6.15
CA GLU A 166 11.67 7.29 -7.10
C GLU A 166 13.18 7.08 -7.36
N TYR A 167 13.93 6.74 -6.31
CA TYR A 167 15.35 6.47 -6.40
C TYR A 167 15.66 5.14 -7.07
N LEU A 168 14.96 4.06 -6.70
CA LEU A 168 15.19 2.71 -7.24
C LEU A 168 14.74 2.56 -8.70
N LEU A 169 13.80 3.39 -9.18
CA LEU A 169 13.38 3.42 -10.58
C LEU A 169 14.43 4.05 -11.50
N ALA A 170 15.21 4.99 -10.99
CA ALA A 170 16.09 5.82 -11.82
C ALA A 170 17.11 5.04 -12.67
N PRO A 171 17.84 4.01 -12.16
CA PRO A 171 18.78 3.23 -12.97
C PRO A 171 18.13 2.58 -14.20
N PHE A 172 16.85 2.23 -14.13
CA PHE A 172 16.11 1.55 -15.19
C PHE A 172 15.47 2.51 -16.20
N THR A 173 15.45 3.82 -15.91
CA THR A 173 14.79 4.84 -16.73
C THR A 173 15.76 5.83 -17.36
N GLY A 174 17.04 5.72 -17.04
CA GLY A 174 18.11 6.57 -17.56
C GLY A 174 18.38 7.82 -16.71
N PRO A 175 19.30 8.69 -17.18
CA PRO A 175 19.82 9.81 -16.40
C PRO A 175 18.86 11.01 -16.33
N THR A 176 17.85 11.06 -17.17
CA THR A 176 16.86 12.14 -17.16
C THR A 176 15.71 11.76 -16.24
N PRO A 177 15.29 12.65 -15.32
CA PRO A 177 14.13 12.39 -14.47
C PRO A 177 12.88 12.05 -15.30
N VAL A 178 12.20 10.97 -14.93
CA VAL A 178 10.97 10.50 -15.55
C VAL A 178 9.82 10.72 -14.59
N HIS A 179 8.69 11.21 -15.08
CA HIS A 179 7.47 11.38 -14.29
C HIS A 179 6.93 10.01 -13.85
N VAL A 180 6.94 9.77 -12.56
CA VAL A 180 6.47 8.51 -11.92
C VAL A 180 4.96 8.54 -11.78
N VAL A 181 4.46 9.43 -10.94
CA VAL A 181 3.02 9.64 -10.68
C VAL A 181 2.72 11.12 -10.42
N THR A 182 1.48 11.52 -10.65
CA THR A 182 0.89 12.73 -10.08
C THR A 182 0.08 12.32 -8.86
N PHE A 183 0.49 12.74 -7.68
CA PHE A 183 -0.21 12.45 -6.44
C PHE A 183 -1.29 13.52 -6.21
N ARG A 184 -2.55 13.13 -6.35
CA ARG A 184 -3.71 13.97 -6.00
C ARG A 184 -4.00 13.86 -4.52
N SER A 185 -4.38 14.98 -3.90
CA SER A 185 -4.81 15.02 -2.50
C SER A 185 -5.98 15.97 -2.33
N THR A 186 -6.93 15.58 -1.49
CA THR A 186 -8.08 16.45 -1.18
C THR A 186 -7.60 17.72 -0.48
N GLY A 187 -7.99 18.88 -1.02
CA GLY A 187 -7.68 20.18 -0.43
C GLY A 187 -6.23 20.66 -0.60
N HIS A 188 -5.40 19.94 -1.33
CA HIS A 188 -4.00 20.31 -1.62
C HIS A 188 -3.72 20.32 -3.12
N PRO A 189 -2.73 21.11 -3.59
CA PRO A 189 -2.25 21.01 -4.96
C PRO A 189 -1.70 19.63 -5.28
N ASP A 190 -1.84 19.20 -6.54
CA ASP A 190 -1.24 17.97 -7.03
C ASP A 190 0.30 18.03 -6.90
N LEU A 191 0.88 16.94 -6.42
CA LEU A 191 2.34 16.78 -6.34
C LEU A 191 2.81 15.84 -7.44
N VAL A 192 3.85 16.26 -8.17
CA VAL A 192 4.42 15.45 -9.25
C VAL A 192 5.69 14.78 -8.74
N ALA A 193 5.69 13.45 -8.73
CA ALA A 193 6.83 12.64 -8.36
C ALA A 193 7.66 12.27 -9.61
N TRP A 194 8.97 12.42 -9.50
CA TRP A 194 9.93 12.13 -10.54
C TRP A 194 10.96 11.12 -10.07
N THR A 195 11.49 10.30 -10.98
CA THR A 195 12.67 9.49 -10.64
C THR A 195 13.82 10.38 -10.18
N ARG A 196 14.67 9.84 -9.30
CA ARG A 196 15.83 10.54 -8.68
C ARG A 196 17.14 9.92 -9.19
N PRO A 197 17.64 10.30 -10.37
CA PRO A 197 18.89 9.77 -10.90
C PRO A 197 20.08 10.10 -9.98
N ASP A 198 20.87 9.08 -9.67
CA ASP A 198 22.15 9.19 -8.98
C ASP A 198 23.27 8.94 -10.01
N PRO A 199 24.19 9.89 -10.25
CA PRO A 199 25.25 9.74 -11.23
C PRO A 199 26.22 8.59 -10.91
N ASP A 200 26.30 8.16 -9.65
CA ASP A 200 27.15 7.07 -9.20
C ASP A 200 26.44 5.69 -9.29
N ALA A 201 25.13 5.66 -9.57
CA ALA A 201 24.39 4.41 -9.76
C ALA A 201 24.69 3.78 -11.14
N PRO A 202 24.67 2.42 -11.24
CA PRO A 202 24.83 1.76 -12.52
C PRO A 202 23.71 2.13 -13.49
N ARG A 203 24.05 2.25 -14.78
CA ARG A 203 23.08 2.40 -15.86
C ARG A 203 22.51 1.04 -16.23
N LEU A 204 21.20 0.89 -16.13
CA LEU A 204 20.44 -0.34 -16.39
C LEU A 204 19.23 -0.09 -17.31
N ASP A 205 19.22 1.05 -17.99
CA ASP A 205 18.13 1.51 -18.84
C ASP A 205 18.02 0.73 -20.17
N ASP A 206 19.09 0.04 -20.57
CA ASP A 206 19.17 -0.88 -21.72
C ASP A 206 19.12 -2.37 -21.34
N VAL A 207 19.14 -2.70 -20.05
CA VAL A 207 19.17 -4.07 -19.55
C VAL A 207 17.74 -4.62 -19.42
N PRO A 208 17.43 -5.86 -19.86
CA PRO A 208 16.13 -6.48 -19.61
C PRO A 208 15.78 -6.56 -18.13
N VAL A 209 14.53 -6.23 -17.78
CA VAL A 209 14.05 -6.21 -16.40
C VAL A 209 12.79 -7.07 -16.26
N VAL A 210 12.76 -7.88 -15.22
CA VAL A 210 11.55 -8.55 -14.74
C VAL A 210 11.25 -8.12 -13.31
N VAL A 211 9.99 -7.88 -12.98
CA VAL A 211 9.55 -7.62 -11.60
C VAL A 211 8.73 -8.80 -11.11
N LEU A 212 9.15 -9.39 -10.00
CA LEU A 212 8.39 -10.42 -9.28
C LEU A 212 7.44 -9.80 -8.28
N VAL A 213 6.17 -10.18 -8.39
CA VAL A 213 5.08 -9.71 -7.52
C VAL A 213 4.24 -10.88 -7.02
N ASN A 214 3.55 -10.70 -5.91
CA ASN A 214 2.57 -11.66 -5.42
C ASN A 214 1.41 -10.96 -4.67
N ARG A 215 0.56 -11.76 -4.02
CA ARG A 215 -0.59 -11.27 -3.24
C ARG A 215 -0.20 -10.48 -1.99
N GLY A 216 1.06 -10.50 -1.58
CA GLY A 216 1.62 -9.69 -0.49
C GLY A 216 2.26 -8.39 -0.98
N THR A 217 2.39 -8.17 -2.29
CA THR A 217 2.93 -6.94 -2.87
C THR A 217 1.88 -5.83 -2.78
N ALA A 218 2.21 -4.69 -2.12
CA ALA A 218 1.27 -3.61 -1.87
C ALA A 218 1.89 -2.20 -1.97
N SER A 219 1.06 -1.17 -2.15
CA SER A 219 1.41 0.25 -2.01
C SER A 219 2.63 0.67 -2.83
N ALA A 220 3.72 1.16 -2.20
CA ALA A 220 4.95 1.59 -2.88
C ALA A 220 5.59 0.47 -3.73
N ALA A 221 5.45 -0.81 -3.33
CA ALA A 221 5.92 -1.95 -4.12
C ALA A 221 5.12 -2.12 -5.41
N GLU A 222 3.82 -1.87 -5.35
CA GLU A 222 2.98 -1.83 -6.55
C GLU A 222 3.34 -0.62 -7.43
N SER A 223 3.63 0.55 -6.83
CA SER A 223 4.04 1.74 -7.57
C SER A 223 5.29 1.48 -8.42
N LEU A 224 6.30 0.81 -7.86
CA LEU A 224 7.51 0.42 -8.60
C LEU A 224 7.17 -0.50 -9.78
N ALA A 225 6.45 -1.58 -9.53
CA ALA A 225 6.09 -2.56 -10.56
C ALA A 225 5.21 -1.94 -11.65
N TYR A 226 4.19 -1.15 -11.24
CA TYR A 226 3.27 -0.48 -12.16
C TYR A 226 4.01 0.51 -13.06
N THR A 227 4.89 1.32 -12.49
CA THR A 227 5.67 2.32 -13.24
C THR A 227 6.60 1.67 -14.25
N LEU A 228 7.38 0.64 -13.88
CA LEU A 228 8.26 -0.07 -14.81
C LEU A 228 7.46 -0.73 -15.94
N ARG A 229 6.30 -1.30 -15.62
CA ARG A 229 5.40 -1.90 -16.63
C ARG A 229 4.84 -0.86 -17.60
N THR A 230 4.29 0.26 -17.11
CA THR A 230 3.68 1.29 -17.95
C THR A 230 4.69 2.05 -18.80
N LEU A 231 5.96 2.07 -18.38
CA LEU A 231 7.10 2.52 -19.16
C LEU A 231 7.59 1.47 -20.19
N SER A 232 7.00 0.28 -20.23
CA SER A 232 7.48 -0.85 -21.02
C SER A 232 8.93 -1.25 -20.70
N ARG A 233 9.37 -1.00 -19.47
CA ARG A 233 10.72 -1.31 -18.98
C ARG A 233 10.84 -2.67 -18.34
N ALA A 234 9.74 -3.23 -17.86
CA ALA A 234 9.76 -4.54 -17.23
C ALA A 234 8.55 -5.38 -17.61
N THR A 235 8.78 -6.71 -17.60
CA THR A 235 7.72 -7.72 -17.58
C THR A 235 7.40 -8.04 -16.13
N VAL A 236 6.13 -8.05 -15.77
CA VAL A 236 5.66 -8.40 -14.42
C VAL A 236 5.30 -9.88 -14.36
N VAL A 237 5.89 -10.62 -13.42
CA VAL A 237 5.74 -12.07 -13.25
C VAL A 237 5.22 -12.39 -11.86
N GLY A 238 4.32 -13.36 -11.71
CA GLY A 238 3.83 -13.86 -10.43
C GLY A 238 2.34 -13.86 -10.24
N GLY A 239 1.85 -13.42 -9.07
CA GLY A 239 0.43 -13.32 -8.71
C GLY A 239 -0.10 -11.89 -8.71
N THR A 240 -1.41 -11.71 -8.88
CA THR A 240 -2.05 -10.38 -8.77
C THR A 240 -1.81 -9.77 -7.40
N THR A 241 -1.42 -8.49 -7.38
CA THR A 241 -1.06 -7.76 -6.15
C THR A 241 -2.28 -7.30 -5.35
N VAL A 242 -2.05 -6.63 -4.21
CA VAL A 242 -3.12 -6.22 -3.26
C VAL A 242 -4.10 -5.21 -3.85
N GLY A 243 -3.62 -4.23 -4.62
CA GLY A 243 -4.43 -3.10 -5.09
C GLY A 243 -4.61 -2.02 -4.02
N ALA A 244 -3.53 -1.66 -3.33
CA ALA A 244 -3.53 -0.65 -2.28
C ALA A 244 -2.77 0.60 -2.76
N ALA A 245 -3.43 1.45 -3.56
CA ALA A 245 -2.82 2.66 -4.09
C ALA A 245 -3.19 3.91 -3.28
N ASN A 246 -4.43 4.04 -2.86
CA ASN A 246 -4.97 5.27 -2.31
C ASN A 246 -4.79 5.31 -0.78
N PRO A 247 -4.00 6.25 -0.23
CA PRO A 247 -3.90 6.42 1.21
C PRO A 247 -5.21 6.90 1.81
N VAL A 248 -5.45 6.46 3.05
CA VAL A 248 -6.65 6.81 3.82
C VAL A 248 -6.29 7.65 5.03
N GLU A 249 -7.17 8.57 5.40
CA GLU A 249 -7.11 9.31 6.65
C GLU A 249 -8.34 9.05 7.51
N LEU A 250 -8.19 9.22 8.81
CA LEU A 250 -9.23 9.02 9.79
C LEU A 250 -9.94 10.33 10.11
N PHE A 251 -11.25 10.34 9.95
CA PHE A 251 -12.10 11.47 10.32
C PHE A 251 -13.08 11.07 11.41
N ALA A 252 -13.31 11.98 12.36
CA ALA A 252 -14.23 11.79 13.46
C ALA A 252 -15.49 12.63 13.25
N ASP A 253 -16.65 12.04 13.51
CA ASP A 253 -17.89 12.81 13.66
C ASP A 253 -18.09 13.19 15.16
N ARG A 254 -19.08 14.06 15.41
CA ARG A 254 -19.37 14.56 16.77
C ARG A 254 -20.05 13.54 17.67
N SER A 255 -20.44 12.38 17.14
CA SER A 255 -21.11 11.31 17.88
C SER A 255 -20.15 10.20 18.36
N GLY A 256 -18.83 10.39 18.14
CA GLY A 256 -17.81 9.43 18.50
C GLY A 256 -17.61 8.30 17.48
N PHE A 257 -18.23 8.45 16.30
CA PHE A 257 -17.91 7.59 15.15
C PHE A 257 -16.72 8.15 14.37
N HIS A 258 -15.94 7.24 13.82
CA HIS A 258 -14.81 7.54 12.96
C HIS A 258 -14.96 6.81 11.62
N VAL A 259 -14.47 7.42 10.55
CA VAL A 259 -14.44 6.79 9.23
C VAL A 259 -13.08 7.02 8.57
N TYR A 260 -12.49 5.95 8.05
CA TYR A 260 -11.33 6.02 7.17
C TYR A 260 -11.81 6.36 5.76
N VAL A 261 -11.24 7.42 5.18
CA VAL A 261 -11.61 7.93 3.84
C VAL A 261 -10.36 8.04 2.99
N PRO A 262 -10.36 7.54 1.73
CA PRO A 262 -9.29 7.81 0.77
C PRO A 262 -9.17 9.32 0.49
N THR A 263 -8.05 9.93 0.87
CA THR A 263 -7.77 11.36 0.72
C THR A 263 -6.72 11.67 -0.33
N GLY A 264 -6.04 10.64 -0.84
CA GLY A 264 -5.01 10.76 -1.84
C GLY A 264 -5.09 9.66 -2.88
N ALA A 265 -4.49 9.90 -4.06
CA ALA A 265 -4.38 8.92 -5.14
C ALA A 265 -3.14 9.20 -6.00
N PRO A 266 -2.20 8.26 -6.15
CA PRO A 266 -1.13 8.34 -7.13
C PRO A 266 -1.72 8.02 -8.52
N ILE A 267 -1.63 8.96 -9.46
CA ILE A 267 -2.12 8.78 -10.84
C ILE A 267 -0.92 8.66 -11.76
N ASP A 268 -0.82 7.53 -12.46
CA ASP A 268 0.20 7.33 -13.48
C ASP A 268 -0.12 8.22 -14.72
N PRO A 269 0.81 9.06 -15.18
CA PRO A 269 0.56 9.99 -16.30
C PRO A 269 0.34 9.30 -17.64
N ARG A 270 0.76 8.04 -17.79
CA ARG A 270 0.64 7.27 -19.05
C ARG A 270 -0.73 6.62 -19.20
N THR A 271 -1.33 6.19 -18.05
CA THR A 271 -2.63 5.51 -18.04
C THR A 271 -3.78 6.43 -17.59
N GLY A 272 -3.48 7.55 -16.93
CA GLY A 272 -4.47 8.43 -16.31
C GLY A 272 -5.20 7.82 -15.09
N THR A 273 -4.71 6.68 -14.60
CA THR A 273 -5.30 5.93 -13.47
C THR A 273 -4.20 5.34 -12.58
N ASN A 274 -4.57 4.43 -11.67
CA ASN A 274 -3.66 3.67 -10.84
C ASN A 274 -4.15 2.22 -10.66
N TRP A 275 -3.51 1.44 -9.78
CA TRP A 275 -3.79 0.04 -9.50
C TRP A 275 -4.78 -0.18 -8.34
N ASP A 276 -5.42 0.88 -7.87
CA ASP A 276 -6.28 0.83 -6.69
C ASP A 276 -7.41 -0.18 -6.80
N GLN A 277 -7.61 -0.99 -5.75
CA GLN A 277 -8.62 -2.04 -5.60
C GLN A 277 -8.55 -3.20 -6.61
N VAL A 278 -7.83 -3.07 -7.71
CA VAL A 278 -7.69 -4.11 -8.75
C VAL A 278 -6.36 -4.85 -8.67
N GLY A 279 -5.32 -4.19 -8.14
CA GLY A 279 -3.97 -4.70 -8.14
C GLY A 279 -3.31 -4.67 -9.52
N ILE A 280 -2.09 -5.15 -9.59
CA ILE A 280 -1.36 -5.38 -10.84
C ILE A 280 -1.57 -6.83 -11.22
N VAL A 281 -2.30 -7.06 -12.32
CA VAL A 281 -2.37 -8.39 -12.93
C VAL A 281 -1.03 -8.63 -13.65
N PRO A 282 -0.28 -9.69 -13.34
CA PRO A 282 1.02 -9.94 -13.96
C PRO A 282 0.90 -10.24 -15.46
N ASP A 283 1.94 -9.92 -16.22
CA ASP A 283 2.04 -10.24 -17.65
C ASP A 283 2.24 -11.77 -17.84
N VAL A 284 2.94 -12.41 -16.88
CA VAL A 284 3.13 -13.85 -16.82
C VAL A 284 2.68 -14.35 -15.45
N ALA A 285 1.48 -14.92 -15.40
CA ALA A 285 0.95 -15.48 -14.16
C ALA A 285 1.59 -16.83 -13.83
N CYS A 286 1.99 -17.00 -12.55
CA CYS A 286 2.50 -18.26 -12.02
C CYS A 286 2.35 -18.31 -10.49
N ASP A 287 2.52 -19.49 -9.92
CA ASP A 287 2.55 -19.67 -8.47
C ASP A 287 3.87 -19.15 -7.87
N ASP A 288 3.82 -18.71 -6.61
CA ASP A 288 4.99 -18.14 -5.91
C ASP A 288 6.21 -19.08 -5.88
N ALA A 289 5.97 -20.38 -5.80
CA ALA A 289 7.03 -21.40 -5.79
C ALA A 289 7.82 -21.44 -7.09
N ASP A 290 7.18 -21.18 -8.22
CA ASP A 290 7.77 -21.26 -9.57
C ASP A 290 8.23 -19.89 -10.08
N ALA A 291 7.86 -18.81 -9.39
CA ALA A 291 7.98 -17.44 -9.90
C ALA A 291 9.43 -17.05 -10.23
N LEU A 292 10.40 -17.46 -9.40
CA LEU A 292 11.81 -17.17 -9.65
C LEU A 292 12.30 -17.84 -10.94
N ASP A 293 12.01 -19.12 -11.12
CA ASP A 293 12.42 -19.86 -12.31
C ASP A 293 11.74 -19.35 -13.58
N VAL A 294 10.45 -18.96 -13.49
CA VAL A 294 9.73 -18.35 -14.60
C VAL A 294 10.36 -17.02 -14.99
N ALA A 295 10.70 -16.17 -14.01
CA ALA A 295 11.32 -14.88 -14.26
C ALA A 295 12.72 -14.99 -14.88
N LEU A 296 13.55 -15.92 -14.38
CA LEU A 296 14.87 -16.18 -14.96
C LEU A 296 14.78 -16.67 -16.41
N ARG A 297 13.81 -17.52 -16.73
CA ARG A 297 13.55 -17.93 -18.13
C ARG A 297 13.05 -16.77 -18.99
N ALA A 298 12.21 -15.89 -18.47
CA ALA A 298 11.75 -14.70 -19.19
C ALA A 298 12.90 -13.77 -19.57
N LEU A 299 13.86 -13.54 -18.65
CA LEU A 299 15.06 -12.76 -18.92
C LEU A 299 15.95 -13.42 -20.01
N ALA A 300 16.16 -14.72 -19.95
CA ALA A 300 16.97 -15.45 -20.94
C ALA A 300 16.35 -15.42 -22.35
N SER A 301 15.02 -15.34 -22.46
CA SER A 301 14.33 -15.26 -23.75
C SER A 301 14.46 -13.90 -24.45
N THR A 302 14.68 -12.84 -23.65
CA THR A 302 14.82 -11.47 -24.16
C THR A 302 16.20 -11.21 -24.79
N GLU A 303 17.23 -11.99 -24.41
CA GLU A 303 18.57 -11.91 -24.97
C GLU A 303 18.69 -12.55 -26.38
N ALA A 304 17.69 -13.35 -26.78
CA ALA A 304 17.73 -14.11 -28.03
C ALA A 304 17.08 -13.38 -29.22
N THR A 305 16.57 -12.15 -29.03
CA THR A 305 15.88 -11.34 -30.07
C THR A 305 16.65 -10.08 -30.38
#